data_5dfe16d09c726663bbad3c2a62abafdd
#
_entry.id   5dfe16d09c726663bbad3c2a62abafdd
#
_cell.length_a   1.000
_cell.length_b   1.000
_cell.length_c   1.000
_cell.angle_alpha   90.00
_cell.angle_beta   90.00
_cell.angle_gamma   90.00
#
_symmetry.space_group_name_H-M   'P 1'
#
loop_
_entity.id
_entity.type
_entity.pdbx_description
1 polymer ?
#
loop_
_entity_poly.entity_id
_entity_poly.type
_entity_poly.pdbx_seq_one_letter_code
_entity_poly.pdbx_strand_id
1 'polypeptide(L)'
;LNLLIEKINTDVASEILATTSVLIVDDCSSIDRTTPFPAFKGKCIQVLRLYRNLGHQRAIAIGLSYIAEKLPCDKVVVMDADGEDAPNDINTLFARSAQVPGKIIFAERSKRHESFLFRFFYVVYKSVFKLLTGKAITFGNFSLIPQRRLQNLVRVSEIWNNYPGGVIRSRIPYDGVAIERGKRLAGSSKMNFVSLILHGLSAISVLIDTTAVRILISSIIMSGVVLAVICIILFLKLIGNATPGWASMLSSTLLIVMMQSFLISLFMVFMVLQYRTQQHFIPAIHYRDFVESVETIA
;
A
#
# COMPACT_ATOMS: atom_id res chain seq x y z
N LEU A 1 -4.30 -6.05 -22.37
CA LEU A 1 -4.20 -4.60 -22.44
C LEU A 1 -5.11 -4.02 -23.52
N ASN A 2 -5.09 -4.60 -24.76
CA ASN A 2 -5.97 -4.14 -25.86
C ASN A 2 -7.45 -4.15 -25.47
N LEU A 3 -7.93 -5.24 -24.83
CA LEU A 3 -9.31 -5.33 -24.29
C LEU A 3 -9.61 -4.24 -23.26
N LEU A 4 -8.63 -3.82 -22.47
CA LEU A 4 -8.82 -2.74 -21.50
C LEU A 4 -8.99 -1.39 -22.21
N ILE A 5 -8.19 -1.12 -23.26
CA ILE A 5 -8.32 0.12 -24.04
C ILE A 5 -9.67 0.17 -24.77
N GLU A 6 -10.14 -0.97 -25.32
CA GLU A 6 -11.47 -1.06 -25.93
C GLU A 6 -12.56 -0.73 -24.89
N LYS A 7 -12.44 -1.29 -23.68
CA LYS A 7 -13.40 -0.99 -22.60
C LYS A 7 -13.32 0.47 -22.14
N ILE A 8 -12.13 1.06 -22.06
CA ILE A 8 -12.00 2.50 -21.79
C ILE A 8 -12.74 3.32 -22.86
N ASN A 9 -12.59 2.95 -24.13
CA ASN A 9 -13.28 3.62 -25.25
C ASN A 9 -14.82 3.50 -25.21
N THR A 10 -15.38 2.45 -24.58
CA THR A 10 -16.81 2.18 -24.55
C THR A 10 -17.49 2.62 -23.26
N ASP A 11 -16.78 2.45 -22.12
CA ASP A 11 -17.39 2.53 -20.79
C ASP A 11 -17.16 3.90 -20.13
N VAL A 12 -16.11 4.65 -20.57
CA VAL A 12 -15.83 6.00 -20.04
C VAL A 12 -16.68 7.04 -20.78
N ALA A 13 -17.28 7.96 -20.04
CA ALA A 13 -18.08 9.04 -20.61
C ALA A 13 -17.31 9.83 -21.66
N SER A 14 -17.94 10.13 -22.79
CA SER A 14 -17.29 10.76 -23.96
C SER A 14 -16.62 12.10 -23.62
N GLU A 15 -17.20 12.88 -22.72
CA GLU A 15 -16.64 14.16 -22.26
C GLU A 15 -15.30 13.98 -21.51
N ILE A 16 -15.21 12.96 -20.68
CA ILE A 16 -13.97 12.61 -19.96
C ILE A 16 -12.97 12.04 -20.97
N LEU A 17 -13.41 11.08 -21.79
CA LEU A 17 -12.56 10.35 -22.72
C LEU A 17 -11.88 11.29 -23.73
N ALA A 18 -12.61 12.25 -24.32
CA ALA A 18 -12.08 13.20 -25.30
C ALA A 18 -10.88 14.02 -24.79
N THR A 19 -10.77 14.22 -23.48
CA THR A 19 -9.66 14.96 -22.85
C THR A 19 -8.60 14.05 -22.20
N THR A 20 -8.82 12.73 -22.23
CA THR A 20 -7.97 11.73 -21.55
C THR A 20 -6.78 11.33 -22.42
N SER A 21 -5.60 11.28 -21.80
CA SER A 21 -4.43 10.56 -22.28
C SER A 21 -4.19 9.34 -21.41
N VAL A 22 -3.69 8.25 -21.98
CA VAL A 22 -3.36 7.02 -21.26
C VAL A 22 -1.85 6.88 -21.18
N LEU A 23 -1.30 6.79 -19.98
CA LEU A 23 0.09 6.40 -19.74
C LEU A 23 0.13 4.96 -19.25
N ILE A 24 0.73 4.08 -20.02
CA ILE A 24 0.98 2.68 -19.67
C ILE A 24 2.39 2.61 -19.11
N VAL A 25 2.53 2.13 -17.88
CA VAL A 25 3.85 1.85 -17.29
C VAL A 25 4.16 0.37 -17.48
N ASP A 26 5.12 0.08 -18.33
CA ASP A 26 5.60 -1.28 -18.58
C ASP A 26 6.75 -1.59 -17.63
N ASP A 27 6.48 -2.38 -16.60
CA ASP A 27 7.42 -2.82 -15.58
C ASP A 27 8.33 -3.95 -16.07
N CYS A 28 8.98 -3.74 -17.22
CA CYS A 28 9.87 -4.68 -17.90
C CYS A 28 9.17 -6.03 -18.18
N SER A 29 8.10 -5.98 -18.95
CA SER A 29 7.37 -7.18 -19.36
C SER A 29 8.26 -8.11 -20.19
N SER A 30 8.26 -9.41 -19.87
CA SER A 30 9.05 -10.44 -20.57
C SER A 30 8.47 -10.83 -21.94
N ILE A 31 7.27 -10.36 -22.25
CA ILE A 31 6.57 -10.66 -23.50
C ILE A 31 6.39 -9.35 -24.27
N ASP A 32 7.01 -9.28 -25.44
CA ASP A 32 6.79 -8.16 -26.36
C ASP A 32 5.36 -8.15 -26.88
N ARG A 33 4.85 -6.95 -27.05
CA ARG A 33 3.53 -6.77 -27.62
C ARG A 33 3.54 -7.12 -29.11
N THR A 34 2.78 -8.14 -29.46
CA THR A 34 2.70 -8.64 -30.84
C THR A 34 1.64 -7.92 -31.69
N THR A 35 0.68 -7.24 -31.06
CA THR A 35 -0.43 -6.57 -31.76
C THR A 35 -0.46 -5.07 -31.45
N PRO A 36 -0.75 -4.22 -32.44
CA PRO A 36 -0.93 -2.79 -32.20
C PRO A 36 -2.09 -2.51 -31.22
N PHE A 37 -2.08 -1.34 -30.60
CA PHE A 37 -3.22 -0.91 -29.80
C PHE A 37 -4.44 -0.64 -30.68
N PRO A 38 -5.66 -0.90 -30.19
CA PRO A 38 -6.87 -0.44 -30.86
C PRO A 38 -6.88 1.08 -30.94
N ALA A 39 -7.60 1.62 -31.93
CA ALA A 39 -7.78 3.07 -32.05
C ALA A 39 -8.32 3.64 -30.72
N PHE A 40 -7.61 4.61 -30.19
CA PHE A 40 -8.00 5.27 -28.94
C PHE A 40 -8.83 6.51 -29.24
N LYS A 41 -9.98 6.65 -28.58
CA LYS A 41 -10.89 7.78 -28.76
C LYS A 41 -10.52 9.03 -27.93
N GLY A 42 -9.51 8.91 -27.06
CA GLY A 42 -8.95 10.03 -26.30
C GLY A 42 -7.84 10.75 -27.05
N LYS A 43 -6.96 11.45 -26.30
CA LYS A 43 -5.89 12.27 -26.91
C LYS A 43 -4.71 11.45 -27.42
N CYS A 44 -4.13 10.61 -26.56
CA CYS A 44 -2.96 9.80 -26.92
C CYS A 44 -2.76 8.63 -25.95
N ILE A 45 -2.00 7.63 -26.42
CA ILE A 45 -1.45 6.54 -25.61
C ILE A 45 0.06 6.70 -25.59
N GLN A 46 0.63 6.72 -24.39
CA GLN A 46 2.07 6.68 -24.16
C GLN A 46 2.44 5.41 -23.41
N VAL A 47 3.58 4.83 -23.74
CA VAL A 47 4.17 3.68 -23.04
C VAL A 47 5.48 4.11 -22.43
N LEU A 48 5.56 4.04 -21.10
CA LEU A 48 6.78 4.28 -20.33
C LEU A 48 7.35 2.93 -19.93
N ARG A 49 8.53 2.58 -20.46
CA ARG A 49 9.23 1.32 -20.18
C ARG A 49 10.26 1.52 -19.08
N LEU A 50 10.35 0.54 -18.20
CA LEU A 50 11.34 0.50 -17.14
C LEU A 50 12.49 -0.44 -17.52
N TYR A 51 13.73 -0.09 -17.11
CA TYR A 51 14.93 -0.93 -17.34
C TYR A 51 14.83 -2.32 -16.72
N ARG A 52 14.03 -2.51 -15.67
CA ARG A 52 13.86 -3.80 -14.99
C ARG A 52 12.52 -3.86 -14.25
N ASN A 53 12.08 -5.07 -13.94
CA ASN A 53 10.91 -5.26 -13.10
C ASN A 53 11.16 -4.75 -11.66
N LEU A 54 10.37 -3.80 -11.23
CA LEU A 54 10.42 -3.17 -9.91
C LEU A 54 9.23 -3.53 -9.03
N GLY A 55 8.17 -4.05 -9.63
CA GLY A 55 6.89 -4.35 -9.01
C GLY A 55 5.90 -3.19 -9.08
N HIS A 56 4.62 -3.53 -9.08
CA HIS A 56 3.51 -2.61 -9.38
C HIS A 56 3.48 -1.32 -8.54
N GLN A 57 3.86 -1.35 -7.25
CA GLN A 57 3.85 -0.14 -6.42
C GLN A 57 4.87 0.90 -6.89
N ARG A 58 6.07 0.43 -7.27
CA ARG A 58 7.13 1.29 -7.80
C ARG A 58 6.78 1.80 -9.19
N ALA A 59 6.18 0.95 -10.03
CA ALA A 59 5.67 1.35 -11.33
C ALA A 59 4.63 2.47 -11.22
N ILE A 60 3.69 2.38 -10.26
CA ILE A 60 2.75 3.47 -9.96
C ILE A 60 3.48 4.74 -9.55
N ALA A 61 4.44 4.66 -8.63
CA ALA A 61 5.18 5.83 -8.16
C ALA A 61 5.98 6.53 -9.29
N ILE A 62 6.59 5.74 -10.19
CA ILE A 62 7.32 6.25 -11.38
C ILE A 62 6.34 6.91 -12.35
N GLY A 63 5.23 6.24 -12.68
CA GLY A 63 4.22 6.79 -13.58
C GLY A 63 3.64 8.11 -13.09
N LEU A 64 3.30 8.18 -11.79
CA LEU A 64 2.81 9.42 -11.15
C LEU A 64 3.86 10.53 -11.19
N SER A 65 5.13 10.21 -10.95
CA SER A 65 6.24 11.18 -10.97
C SER A 65 6.49 11.71 -12.38
N TYR A 66 6.44 10.83 -13.39
CA TYR A 66 6.54 11.21 -14.79
C TYR A 66 5.39 12.16 -15.21
N ILE A 67 4.15 11.81 -14.85
CA ILE A 67 2.98 12.66 -15.13
C ILE A 67 3.14 14.03 -14.47
N ALA A 68 3.54 14.04 -13.19
CA ALA A 68 3.69 15.28 -12.42
C ALA A 68 4.71 16.26 -13.04
N GLU A 69 5.73 15.73 -13.72
CA GLU A 69 6.79 16.53 -14.33
C GLU A 69 6.55 16.84 -15.81
N LYS A 70 6.08 15.85 -16.58
CA LYS A 70 6.08 15.91 -18.06
C LYS A 70 4.71 16.11 -18.69
N LEU A 71 3.64 15.76 -18.00
CA LEU A 71 2.31 15.76 -18.58
C LEU A 71 1.37 16.73 -17.85
N PRO A 72 0.99 17.85 -18.46
CA PRO A 72 -0.01 18.75 -17.86
C PRO A 72 -1.38 18.03 -17.83
N CYS A 73 -1.98 17.96 -16.65
CA CYS A 73 -3.29 17.35 -16.45
C CYS A 73 -3.98 17.92 -15.21
N ASP A 74 -5.30 17.96 -15.21
CA ASP A 74 -6.08 18.40 -14.04
C ASP A 74 -6.25 17.29 -13.01
N LYS A 75 -6.35 16.04 -13.48
CA LYS A 75 -6.60 14.85 -12.67
C LYS A 75 -5.87 13.65 -13.26
N VAL A 76 -5.43 12.76 -12.41
CA VAL A 76 -4.84 11.47 -12.79
C VAL A 76 -5.66 10.34 -12.20
N VAL A 77 -5.98 9.34 -13.01
CA VAL A 77 -6.58 8.08 -12.54
C VAL A 77 -5.50 7.01 -12.53
N VAL A 78 -5.32 6.34 -11.39
CA VAL A 78 -4.48 5.15 -11.25
C VAL A 78 -5.38 3.94 -11.30
N MET A 79 -5.09 2.97 -12.17
CA MET A 79 -5.82 1.72 -12.27
C MET A 79 -4.90 0.56 -12.65
N ASP A 80 -5.24 -0.65 -12.20
CA ASP A 80 -4.52 -1.86 -12.56
C ASP A 80 -4.93 -2.33 -13.98
N ALA A 81 -3.96 -2.82 -14.76
CA ALA A 81 -4.18 -3.17 -16.17
C ALA A 81 -4.86 -4.54 -16.40
N ASP A 82 -5.24 -5.26 -15.35
CA ASP A 82 -5.83 -6.61 -15.44
C ASP A 82 -7.36 -6.61 -15.64
N GLY A 83 -7.99 -5.45 -15.53
CA GLY A 83 -9.43 -5.25 -15.71
C GLY A 83 -10.26 -5.51 -14.46
N GLU A 84 -9.64 -5.80 -13.31
CA GLU A 84 -10.37 -5.85 -12.03
C GLU A 84 -10.87 -4.46 -11.59
N ASP A 85 -10.17 -3.40 -12.00
CA ASP A 85 -10.63 -2.03 -11.93
C ASP A 85 -11.43 -1.73 -13.20
N ALA A 86 -12.75 -1.59 -13.07
CA ALA A 86 -13.62 -1.44 -14.22
C ALA A 86 -13.55 0.01 -14.79
N PRO A 87 -13.34 0.22 -16.10
CA PRO A 87 -13.29 1.55 -16.71
C PRO A 87 -14.55 2.40 -16.45
N ASN A 88 -15.73 1.78 -16.34
CA ASN A 88 -16.96 2.49 -16.00
C ASN A 88 -16.90 3.21 -14.65
N ASP A 89 -16.13 2.67 -13.70
CA ASP A 89 -15.99 3.27 -12.36
C ASP A 89 -15.17 4.57 -12.37
N ILE A 90 -14.43 4.85 -13.46
CA ILE A 90 -13.80 6.16 -13.69
C ILE A 90 -14.85 7.27 -13.63
N ASN A 91 -16.02 7.07 -14.23
CA ASN A 91 -17.12 8.03 -14.19
C ASN A 91 -17.58 8.31 -12.74
N THR A 92 -17.66 7.25 -11.93
CA THR A 92 -18.01 7.34 -10.50
C THR A 92 -16.96 8.12 -9.70
N LEU A 93 -15.67 7.87 -9.96
CA LEU A 93 -14.56 8.61 -9.33
C LEU A 93 -14.63 10.10 -9.71
N PHE A 94 -14.89 10.44 -10.97
CA PHE A 94 -15.05 11.81 -11.42
C PHE A 94 -16.25 12.51 -10.77
N ALA A 95 -17.40 11.85 -10.70
CA ALA A 95 -18.60 12.36 -10.05
C ALA A 95 -18.34 12.64 -8.55
N ARG A 96 -17.67 11.71 -7.84
CA ARG A 96 -17.29 11.93 -6.44
C ARG A 96 -16.28 13.06 -6.26
N SER A 97 -15.30 13.15 -7.14
CA SER A 97 -14.30 14.24 -7.13
C SER A 97 -14.92 15.62 -7.28
N ALA A 98 -16.03 15.75 -8.03
CA ALA A 98 -16.77 17.00 -8.16
C ALA A 98 -17.49 17.38 -6.84
N GLN A 99 -17.98 16.39 -6.07
CA GLN A 99 -18.67 16.63 -4.79
C GLN A 99 -17.69 17.02 -3.66
N VAL A 100 -16.46 16.51 -3.69
CA VAL A 100 -15.44 16.74 -2.65
C VAL A 100 -14.13 17.24 -3.27
N PRO A 101 -14.09 18.47 -3.76
CA PRO A 101 -12.95 18.99 -4.50
C PRO A 101 -11.66 18.99 -3.68
N GLY A 102 -10.55 18.74 -4.35
CA GLY A 102 -9.21 18.81 -3.75
C GLY A 102 -8.83 17.60 -2.85
N LYS A 103 -9.63 16.53 -2.82
CA LYS A 103 -9.29 15.26 -2.18
C LYS A 103 -8.89 14.21 -3.22
N ILE A 104 -8.05 13.25 -2.83
CA ILE A 104 -7.83 12.01 -3.59
C ILE A 104 -9.06 11.13 -3.37
N ILE A 105 -9.64 10.57 -4.44
CA ILE A 105 -10.80 9.68 -4.36
C ILE A 105 -10.34 8.26 -4.60
N PHE A 106 -10.53 7.39 -3.60
CA PHE A 106 -10.24 5.96 -3.72
C PHE A 106 -11.50 5.15 -4.00
N ALA A 107 -11.35 4.15 -4.84
CA ALA A 107 -12.33 3.10 -5.05
C ALA A 107 -12.29 2.11 -3.87
N GLU A 108 -13.36 2.06 -3.07
CA GLU A 108 -13.51 1.11 -1.96
C GLU A 108 -14.29 -0.12 -2.42
N ARG A 109 -13.65 -1.28 -2.44
CA ARG A 109 -14.25 -2.53 -2.90
C ARG A 109 -15.27 -3.04 -1.88
N SER A 110 -16.55 -3.08 -2.24
CA SER A 110 -17.67 -3.41 -1.35
C SER A 110 -17.87 -4.90 -1.10
N LYS A 111 -17.46 -5.81 -2.01
CA LYS A 111 -17.65 -7.26 -1.89
C LYS A 111 -16.44 -8.05 -2.40
N ARG A 112 -16.09 -9.13 -1.69
CA ARG A 112 -15.07 -10.09 -2.09
C ARG A 112 -15.67 -11.49 -2.15
N HIS A 113 -15.59 -12.12 -3.33
CA HIS A 113 -15.86 -13.55 -3.51
C HIS A 113 -14.55 -14.32 -3.41
N GLU A 114 -14.13 -14.64 -2.20
CA GLU A 114 -12.86 -15.34 -1.95
C GLU A 114 -13.10 -16.58 -1.08
N SER A 115 -12.16 -17.55 -1.13
CA SER A 115 -12.24 -18.78 -0.35
C SER A 115 -12.26 -18.49 1.16
N PHE A 116 -12.84 -19.39 1.96
CA PHE A 116 -12.96 -19.27 3.41
C PHE A 116 -11.58 -19.05 4.07
N LEU A 117 -10.57 -19.79 3.63
CA LEU A 117 -9.20 -19.70 4.14
C LEU A 117 -8.59 -18.30 3.90
N PHE A 118 -8.77 -17.76 2.70
CA PHE A 118 -8.30 -16.41 2.36
C PHE A 118 -9.02 -15.34 3.19
N ARG A 119 -10.32 -15.49 3.42
CA ARG A 119 -11.11 -14.58 4.27
C ARG A 119 -10.59 -14.59 5.72
N PHE A 120 -10.27 -15.76 6.27
CA PHE A 120 -9.70 -15.89 7.60
C PHE A 120 -8.36 -15.13 7.72
N PHE A 121 -7.39 -15.42 6.83
CA PHE A 121 -6.10 -14.72 6.82
C PHE A 121 -6.24 -13.22 6.60
N TYR A 122 -7.19 -12.80 5.79
CA TYR A 122 -7.46 -11.39 5.58
C TYR A 122 -8.00 -10.68 6.84
N VAL A 123 -8.89 -11.32 7.58
CA VAL A 123 -9.38 -10.79 8.88
C VAL A 123 -8.25 -10.70 9.89
N VAL A 124 -7.43 -11.75 10.01
CA VAL A 124 -6.24 -11.75 10.87
C VAL A 124 -5.30 -10.61 10.48
N TYR A 125 -4.97 -10.50 9.21
CA TYR A 125 -4.13 -9.41 8.68
C TYR A 125 -4.70 -8.02 9.04
N LYS A 126 -5.98 -7.78 8.79
CA LYS A 126 -6.63 -6.50 9.14
C LYS A 126 -6.54 -6.17 10.62
N SER A 127 -6.76 -7.17 11.47
CA SER A 127 -6.69 -7.02 12.92
C SER A 127 -5.28 -6.69 13.38
N VAL A 128 -4.28 -7.42 12.89
CA VAL A 128 -2.86 -7.17 13.17
C VAL A 128 -2.44 -5.79 12.64
N PHE A 129 -2.82 -5.47 11.41
CA PHE A 129 -2.52 -4.16 10.81
C PHE A 129 -3.11 -3.02 11.67
N LYS A 130 -4.39 -3.10 12.05
CA LYS A 130 -5.06 -2.11 12.91
C LYS A 130 -4.42 -2.01 14.29
N LEU A 131 -4.05 -3.15 14.89
CA LEU A 131 -3.37 -3.19 16.19
C LEU A 131 -2.01 -2.50 16.12
N LEU A 132 -1.20 -2.81 15.12
CA LEU A 132 0.15 -2.29 14.96
C LEU A 132 0.17 -0.82 14.52
N THR A 133 -0.68 -0.44 13.56
CA THR A 133 -0.62 0.89 12.93
C THR A 133 -1.67 1.87 13.46
N GLY A 134 -2.75 1.37 14.06
CA GLY A 134 -3.91 2.18 14.47
C GLY A 134 -4.76 2.69 13.33
N LYS A 135 -4.48 2.28 12.09
CA LYS A 135 -5.20 2.68 10.89
C LYS A 135 -5.88 1.47 10.26
N ALA A 136 -6.89 1.73 9.43
CA ALA A 136 -7.48 0.71 8.57
C ALA A 136 -7.23 1.12 7.12
N ILE A 137 -6.78 0.17 6.29
CA ILE A 137 -6.70 0.34 4.84
C ILE A 137 -7.90 -0.40 4.25
N THR A 138 -8.83 0.35 3.66
CA THR A 138 -10.07 -0.19 3.05
C THR A 138 -10.06 -0.14 1.54
N PHE A 139 -9.06 0.48 0.94
CA PHE A 139 -8.93 0.74 -0.49
C PHE A 139 -7.62 0.21 -1.07
N GLY A 140 -7.63 0.00 -2.39
CA GLY A 140 -6.47 -0.43 -3.18
C GLY A 140 -5.80 0.74 -3.91
N ASN A 141 -5.24 0.45 -5.11
CA ASN A 141 -4.54 1.45 -5.92
C ASN A 141 -5.51 2.30 -6.76
N PHE A 142 -6.70 1.77 -7.10
CA PHE A 142 -7.65 2.45 -7.99
C PHE A 142 -8.14 3.74 -7.37
N SER A 143 -7.78 4.86 -7.99
CA SER A 143 -8.01 6.18 -7.41
C SER A 143 -7.94 7.31 -8.44
N LEU A 144 -8.55 8.44 -8.11
CA LEU A 144 -8.45 9.69 -8.84
C LEU A 144 -7.73 10.73 -8.00
N ILE A 145 -6.68 11.33 -8.56
CA ILE A 145 -5.79 12.27 -7.90
C ILE A 145 -5.88 13.63 -8.60
N PRO A 146 -6.33 14.70 -7.93
CA PRO A 146 -6.23 16.06 -8.46
C PRO A 146 -4.76 16.51 -8.61
N GLN A 147 -4.43 17.29 -9.65
CA GLN A 147 -3.06 17.73 -9.95
C GLN A 147 -2.35 18.35 -8.74
N ARG A 148 -3.02 19.23 -8.00
CA ARG A 148 -2.43 19.83 -6.79
C ARG A 148 -1.98 18.76 -5.77
N ARG A 149 -2.72 17.66 -5.64
CA ARG A 149 -2.38 16.55 -4.74
C ARG A 149 -1.30 15.66 -5.32
N LEU A 150 -1.28 15.49 -6.64
CA LEU A 150 -0.22 14.77 -7.35
C LEU A 150 1.15 15.39 -7.06
N GLN A 151 1.29 16.71 -7.17
CA GLN A 151 2.54 17.42 -6.90
C GLN A 151 3.04 17.23 -5.46
N ASN A 152 2.13 17.10 -4.50
CA ASN A 152 2.50 16.79 -3.11
C ASN A 152 2.87 15.31 -2.96
N LEU A 153 2.09 14.42 -3.59
CA LEU A 153 2.19 12.97 -3.40
C LEU A 153 3.49 12.39 -3.95
N VAL A 154 3.95 12.83 -5.12
CA VAL A 154 5.20 12.33 -5.74
C VAL A 154 6.46 12.68 -4.95
N ARG A 155 6.34 13.57 -3.94
CA ARG A 155 7.41 13.90 -2.99
C ARG A 155 7.37 13.06 -1.71
N VAL A 156 6.40 12.17 -1.58
CA VAL A 156 6.25 11.25 -0.45
C VAL A 156 7.02 9.98 -0.75
N SER A 157 8.10 9.72 0.00
CA SER A 157 8.97 8.55 -0.21
C SER A 157 8.22 7.21 -0.06
N GLU A 158 7.25 7.18 0.81
CA GLU A 158 6.50 5.98 1.18
C GLU A 158 5.65 5.40 0.03
N ILE A 159 5.25 6.20 -0.96
CA ILE A 159 4.52 5.68 -2.14
C ILE A 159 5.36 4.66 -2.95
N TRP A 160 6.69 4.69 -2.80
CA TRP A 160 7.60 3.73 -3.41
C TRP A 160 7.38 2.31 -2.90
N ASN A 161 7.02 2.17 -1.63
CA ASN A 161 6.76 0.88 -1.01
C ASN A 161 5.29 0.47 -1.08
N ASN A 162 4.39 1.42 -0.83
CA ASN A 162 2.96 1.18 -0.87
C ASN A 162 2.20 2.49 -1.12
N TYR A 163 1.59 2.62 -2.29
CA TYR A 163 0.90 3.83 -2.71
C TYR A 163 -0.25 4.23 -1.76
N PRO A 164 -1.22 3.34 -1.43
CA PRO A 164 -2.29 3.69 -0.50
C PRO A 164 -1.77 4.05 0.90
N GLY A 165 -0.80 3.29 1.38
CA GLY A 165 -0.12 3.56 2.65
C GLY A 165 0.58 4.92 2.66
N GLY A 166 1.26 5.28 1.57
CA GLY A 166 1.90 6.57 1.40
C GLY A 166 0.92 7.74 1.47
N VAL A 167 -0.27 7.61 0.87
CA VAL A 167 -1.34 8.62 0.98
C VAL A 167 -1.78 8.78 2.44
N ILE A 168 -2.01 7.69 3.16
CA ILE A 168 -2.38 7.72 4.59
C ILE A 168 -1.26 8.37 5.42
N ARG A 169 0.00 8.03 5.16
CA ARG A 169 1.17 8.55 5.88
C ARG A 169 1.36 10.04 5.65
N SER A 170 1.20 10.49 4.42
CA SER A 170 1.38 11.90 4.03
C SER A 170 0.31 12.84 4.59
N ARG A 171 -0.80 12.29 5.14
CA ARG A 171 -1.97 13.05 5.58
C ARG A 171 -2.61 13.91 4.47
N ILE A 172 -2.36 13.59 3.21
CA ILE A 172 -3.05 14.21 2.09
C ILE A 172 -4.55 13.86 2.21
N PRO A 173 -5.46 14.84 2.12
CA PRO A 173 -6.89 14.57 2.23
C PRO A 173 -7.36 13.60 1.15
N TYR A 174 -8.07 12.56 1.56
CA TYR A 174 -8.67 11.57 0.67
C TYR A 174 -10.11 11.27 1.09
N ASP A 175 -10.83 10.63 0.19
CA ASP A 175 -12.19 10.15 0.41
C ASP A 175 -12.39 8.82 -0.33
N GLY A 176 -13.41 8.06 0.02
CA GLY A 176 -13.74 6.78 -0.60
C GLY A 176 -15.07 6.82 -1.34
N VAL A 177 -15.18 6.02 -2.39
CA VAL A 177 -16.45 5.72 -3.05
C VAL A 177 -16.58 4.21 -3.21
N ALA A 178 -17.71 3.65 -2.78
CA ALA A 178 -17.97 2.22 -2.88
C ALA A 178 -18.17 1.84 -4.35
N ILE A 179 -17.41 0.84 -4.81
CA ILE A 179 -17.52 0.25 -6.14
C ILE A 179 -17.59 -1.28 -6.05
N GLU A 180 -18.10 -1.92 -7.10
CA GLU A 180 -18.03 -3.36 -7.23
C GLU A 180 -16.75 -3.76 -7.97
N ARG A 181 -16.14 -4.88 -7.56
CA ARG A 181 -14.96 -5.40 -8.25
C ARG A 181 -15.32 -5.92 -9.62
N GLY A 182 -14.66 -5.45 -10.65
CA GLY A 182 -14.74 -5.98 -12.00
C GLY A 182 -14.23 -7.44 -12.09
N LYS A 183 -14.62 -8.13 -13.14
CA LYS A 183 -14.02 -9.44 -13.46
C LYS A 183 -12.74 -9.21 -14.25
N ARG A 184 -11.69 -9.95 -13.91
CA ARG A 184 -10.43 -9.93 -14.65
C ARG A 184 -10.67 -10.24 -16.13
N LEU A 185 -10.12 -9.42 -17.02
CA LEU A 185 -10.34 -9.52 -18.48
C LEU A 185 -9.58 -10.69 -19.10
N ALA A 186 -8.38 -11.00 -18.58
CA ALA A 186 -7.55 -12.09 -19.07
C ALA A 186 -6.54 -12.54 -18.00
N GLY A 187 -6.09 -13.81 -18.10
CA GLY A 187 -5.07 -14.39 -17.24
C GLY A 187 -5.57 -14.82 -15.86
N SER A 188 -4.66 -15.44 -15.09
CA SER A 188 -4.88 -15.83 -13.69
C SER A 188 -4.05 -14.94 -12.75
N SER A 189 -4.44 -14.88 -11.48
CA SER A 189 -3.65 -14.16 -10.47
C SER A 189 -2.25 -14.78 -10.35
N LYS A 190 -1.21 -13.98 -10.55
CA LYS A 190 0.19 -14.37 -10.32
C LYS A 190 0.62 -14.18 -8.86
N MET A 191 -0.28 -13.65 -8.00
CA MET A 191 0.04 -13.40 -6.59
C MET A 191 0.04 -14.73 -5.82
N ASN A 192 1.22 -15.14 -5.39
CA ASN A 192 1.42 -16.29 -4.51
C ASN A 192 1.35 -15.85 -3.03
N PHE A 193 1.37 -16.83 -2.12
CA PHE A 193 1.28 -16.57 -0.68
C PHE A 193 2.41 -15.66 -0.15
N VAL A 194 3.63 -15.84 -0.64
CA VAL A 194 4.79 -15.02 -0.28
C VAL A 194 4.58 -13.57 -0.72
N SER A 195 4.13 -13.36 -1.96
CA SER A 195 3.82 -12.01 -2.47
C SER A 195 2.73 -11.31 -1.67
N LEU A 196 1.72 -12.06 -1.20
CA LEU A 196 0.66 -11.53 -0.36
C LEU A 196 1.20 -11.06 1.00
N ILE A 197 2.06 -11.86 1.65
CA ILE A 197 2.72 -11.47 2.90
C ILE A 197 3.60 -10.24 2.71
N LEU A 198 4.43 -10.23 1.67
CA LEU A 198 5.30 -9.10 1.36
C LEU A 198 4.51 -7.81 1.11
N HIS A 199 3.39 -7.91 0.40
CA HIS A 199 2.50 -6.77 0.18
C HIS A 199 1.91 -6.25 1.50
N GLY A 200 1.49 -7.14 2.39
CA GLY A 200 1.01 -6.79 3.73
C GLY A 200 2.09 -6.14 4.61
N LEU A 201 3.31 -6.68 4.60
CA LEU A 201 4.44 -6.11 5.32
C LEU A 201 4.86 -4.75 4.75
N SER A 202 4.80 -4.57 3.43
CA SER A 202 5.06 -3.27 2.79
C SER A 202 4.10 -2.19 3.28
N ALA A 203 2.81 -2.52 3.45
CA ALA A 203 1.85 -1.58 3.99
C ALA A 203 2.12 -1.21 5.46
N ILE A 204 2.58 -2.19 6.29
CA ILE A 204 2.99 -1.93 7.69
C ILE A 204 4.26 -1.08 7.72
N SER A 205 5.23 -1.35 6.83
CA SER A 205 6.52 -0.65 6.79
C SER A 205 6.37 0.86 6.54
N VAL A 206 5.35 1.26 5.80
CA VAL A 206 5.04 2.69 5.58
C VAL A 206 4.69 3.41 6.89
N LEU A 207 4.13 2.69 7.88
CA LEU A 207 3.72 3.23 9.18
C LEU A 207 4.66 2.73 10.31
N ILE A 208 5.91 2.41 9.98
CA ILE A 208 6.88 1.78 10.90
C ILE A 208 7.09 2.59 12.18
N ASP A 209 7.08 3.93 12.10
CA ASP A 209 7.24 4.81 13.27
C ASP A 209 6.16 4.53 14.33
N THR A 210 4.90 4.51 13.87
CA THR A 210 3.76 4.26 14.75
C THR A 210 3.78 2.84 15.30
N THR A 211 4.16 1.88 14.44
CA THR A 211 4.27 0.47 14.79
C THR A 211 5.34 0.25 15.86
N ALA A 212 6.53 0.82 15.70
CA ALA A 212 7.63 0.69 16.66
C ALA A 212 7.27 1.25 18.04
N VAL A 213 6.66 2.46 18.08
CA VAL A 213 6.22 3.06 19.35
C VAL A 213 5.14 2.21 20.02
N ARG A 214 4.18 1.65 19.28
CA ARG A 214 3.14 0.79 19.84
C ARG A 214 3.69 -0.52 20.39
N ILE A 215 4.65 -1.14 19.68
CA ILE A 215 5.32 -2.34 20.17
C ILE A 215 6.11 -2.02 21.46
N LEU A 216 6.79 -0.87 21.53
CA LEU A 216 7.49 -0.44 22.74
C LEU A 216 6.52 -0.24 23.90
N ILE A 217 5.40 0.46 23.70
CA ILE A 217 4.38 0.66 24.75
C ILE A 217 3.82 -0.71 25.20
N SER A 218 3.51 -1.59 24.25
CA SER A 218 3.01 -2.95 24.56
C SER A 218 4.03 -3.76 25.36
N SER A 219 5.33 -3.65 25.06
CA SER A 219 6.38 -4.33 25.81
C SER A 219 6.54 -3.78 27.22
N ILE A 220 6.37 -2.47 27.44
CA ILE A 220 6.38 -1.86 28.76
C ILE A 220 5.19 -2.34 29.60
N ILE A 221 3.98 -2.35 29.03
CA ILE A 221 2.78 -2.87 29.70
C ILE A 221 2.96 -4.34 30.06
N MET A 222 3.43 -5.15 29.12
CA MET A 222 3.70 -6.57 29.33
C MET A 222 4.75 -6.77 30.45
N SER A 223 5.80 -5.94 30.46
CA SER A 223 6.82 -5.97 31.51
C SER A 223 6.22 -5.69 32.89
N GLY A 224 5.28 -4.74 32.99
CA GLY A 224 4.55 -4.49 34.24
C GLY A 224 3.71 -5.69 34.69
N VAL A 225 3.02 -6.36 33.77
CA VAL A 225 2.26 -7.59 34.08
C VAL A 225 3.18 -8.71 34.54
N VAL A 226 4.29 -8.94 33.83
CA VAL A 226 5.28 -9.95 34.19
C VAL A 226 5.89 -9.69 35.57
N LEU A 227 6.22 -8.44 35.90
CA LEU A 227 6.70 -8.05 37.22
C LEU A 227 5.67 -8.36 38.31
N ALA A 228 4.40 -8.03 38.09
CA ALA A 228 3.32 -8.37 39.02
C ALA A 228 3.22 -9.91 39.24
N VAL A 229 3.32 -10.69 38.18
CA VAL A 229 3.32 -12.16 38.27
C VAL A 229 4.54 -12.65 39.07
N ILE A 230 5.74 -12.10 38.82
CA ILE A 230 6.95 -12.47 39.61
C ILE A 230 6.75 -12.12 41.09
N CYS A 231 6.19 -10.97 41.41
CA CYS A 231 5.90 -10.60 42.81
C CYS A 231 4.93 -11.59 43.46
N ILE A 232 3.87 -12.01 42.75
CA ILE A 232 2.93 -13.04 43.25
C ILE A 232 3.67 -14.39 43.50
N ILE A 233 4.52 -14.82 42.57
CA ILE A 233 5.30 -16.05 42.70
C ILE A 233 6.22 -15.98 43.93
N LEU A 234 6.92 -14.89 44.13
CA LEU A 234 7.80 -14.67 45.26
C LEU A 234 7.00 -14.64 46.59
N PHE A 235 5.84 -14.00 46.60
CA PHE A 235 4.95 -14.01 47.76
C PHE A 235 4.50 -15.42 48.12
N LEU A 236 4.04 -16.22 47.15
CA LEU A 236 3.65 -17.62 47.35
C LEU A 236 4.82 -18.48 47.88
N LYS A 237 6.03 -18.20 47.43
CA LYS A 237 7.24 -18.86 47.95
C LYS A 237 7.50 -18.52 49.44
N LEU A 238 7.32 -17.25 49.82
CA LEU A 238 7.55 -16.80 51.20
C LEU A 238 6.56 -17.41 52.20
N ILE A 239 5.31 -17.64 51.81
CA ILE A 239 4.29 -18.29 52.66
C ILE A 239 4.36 -19.84 52.62
N GLY A 240 5.39 -20.41 51.97
CA GLY A 240 5.60 -21.85 51.96
C GLY A 240 4.74 -22.66 50.96
N ASN A 241 3.95 -21.98 50.12
CA ASN A 241 3.05 -22.64 49.16
C ASN A 241 3.69 -22.96 47.80
N ALA A 242 5.02 -22.88 47.68
CA ALA A 242 5.71 -23.16 46.42
C ALA A 242 6.68 -24.36 46.58
N THR A 243 6.66 -25.29 45.66
CA THR A 243 7.63 -26.38 45.61
C THR A 243 9.06 -25.86 45.38
N PRO A 244 10.10 -26.50 45.98
CA PRO A 244 11.49 -26.09 45.78
C PRO A 244 11.90 -26.08 44.32
N GLY A 245 12.58 -24.99 43.89
CA GLY A 245 13.07 -24.81 42.51
C GLY A 245 12.07 -24.19 41.54
N TRP A 246 10.77 -24.43 41.67
CA TRP A 246 9.76 -23.96 40.74
C TRP A 246 9.71 -22.41 40.63
N ALA A 247 9.60 -21.75 41.78
CA ALA A 247 9.47 -20.29 41.80
C ALA A 247 10.68 -19.56 41.20
N SER A 248 11.90 -20.02 41.50
CA SER A 248 13.12 -19.41 40.96
C SER A 248 13.27 -19.65 39.45
N MET A 249 12.96 -20.85 38.96
CA MET A 249 13.03 -21.19 37.56
C MET A 249 12.03 -20.39 36.74
N LEU A 250 10.77 -20.29 37.19
CA LEU A 250 9.72 -19.53 36.48
C LEU A 250 10.02 -18.03 36.49
N SER A 251 10.43 -17.47 37.65
CA SER A 251 10.74 -16.05 37.75
C SER A 251 11.94 -15.65 36.89
N SER A 252 13.01 -16.47 36.84
CA SER A 252 14.16 -16.17 35.96
C SER A 252 13.81 -16.24 34.47
N THR A 253 13.01 -17.24 34.08
CA THR A 253 12.52 -17.33 32.67
C THR A 253 11.67 -16.15 32.29
N LEU A 254 10.71 -15.74 33.13
CA LEU A 254 9.89 -14.57 32.89
C LEU A 254 10.71 -13.29 32.81
N LEU A 255 11.72 -13.13 33.66
CA LEU A 255 12.64 -11.98 33.62
C LEU A 255 13.41 -11.92 32.30
N ILE A 256 13.94 -13.05 31.83
CA ILE A 256 14.67 -13.13 30.54
C ILE A 256 13.74 -12.73 29.39
N VAL A 257 12.54 -13.30 29.31
CA VAL A 257 11.56 -12.98 28.24
C VAL A 257 11.16 -11.50 28.28
N MET A 258 10.96 -10.94 29.48
CA MET A 258 10.66 -9.52 29.66
C MET A 258 11.80 -8.64 29.12
N MET A 259 13.04 -8.92 29.53
CA MET A 259 14.21 -8.16 29.07
C MET A 259 14.40 -8.26 27.55
N GLN A 260 14.26 -9.46 26.98
CA GLN A 260 14.36 -9.66 25.52
C GLN A 260 13.29 -8.88 24.77
N SER A 261 12.03 -8.94 25.21
CA SER A 261 10.93 -8.20 24.58
C SER A 261 11.18 -6.70 24.62
N PHE A 262 11.63 -6.17 25.75
CA PHE A 262 11.95 -4.75 25.90
C PHE A 262 13.12 -4.32 25.00
N LEU A 263 14.23 -5.07 25.02
CA LEU A 263 15.41 -4.76 24.20
C LEU A 263 15.11 -4.81 22.70
N ILE A 264 14.35 -5.81 22.22
CA ILE A 264 13.95 -5.92 20.82
C ILE A 264 13.08 -4.71 20.42
N SER A 265 12.13 -4.32 21.26
CA SER A 265 11.27 -3.16 20.98
C SER A 265 12.04 -1.84 20.97
N LEU A 266 12.99 -1.67 21.88
CA LEU A 266 13.87 -0.51 21.94
C LEU A 266 14.80 -0.45 20.71
N PHE A 267 15.39 -1.59 20.32
CA PHE A 267 16.20 -1.69 19.11
C PHE A 267 15.40 -1.30 17.86
N MET A 268 14.13 -1.75 17.75
CA MET A 268 13.26 -1.36 16.65
C MET A 268 13.05 0.17 16.60
N VAL A 269 12.86 0.83 17.74
CA VAL A 269 12.73 2.29 17.80
C VAL A 269 14.03 2.97 17.33
N PHE A 270 15.19 2.51 17.76
CA PHE A 270 16.48 3.05 17.30
C PHE A 270 16.68 2.87 15.80
N MET A 271 16.32 1.71 15.24
CA MET A 271 16.36 1.48 13.78
C MET A 271 15.49 2.48 13.01
N VAL A 272 14.30 2.77 13.52
CA VAL A 272 13.42 3.77 12.92
C VAL A 272 14.00 5.18 13.00
N LEU A 273 14.57 5.55 14.14
CA LEU A 273 15.22 6.86 14.32
C LEU A 273 16.45 7.00 13.40
N GLN A 274 17.25 5.96 13.28
CA GLN A 274 18.40 5.94 12.36
C GLN A 274 17.95 6.09 10.91
N TYR A 275 16.89 5.39 10.50
CA TYR A 275 16.32 5.53 9.17
C TYR A 275 15.90 6.97 8.85
N ARG A 276 15.37 7.72 9.81
CA ARG A 276 14.97 9.12 9.62
C ARG A 276 16.15 10.07 9.31
N THR A 277 17.36 9.71 9.69
CA THR A 277 18.57 10.53 9.43
C THR A 277 19.19 10.26 8.06
N GLN A 278 18.76 9.20 7.37
CA GLN A 278 19.24 8.87 6.04
C GLN A 278 18.52 9.71 4.97
N GLN A 279 19.19 9.92 3.84
CA GLN A 279 18.56 10.56 2.67
C GLN A 279 17.43 9.66 2.14
N HIS A 280 16.22 10.22 2.08
CA HIS A 280 15.08 9.48 1.59
C HIS A 280 15.06 9.45 0.07
N PHE A 281 14.69 8.30 -0.48
CA PHE A 281 14.34 8.16 -1.88
C PHE A 281 13.05 8.95 -2.15
N ILE A 282 13.13 9.98 -3.00
CA ILE A 282 11.99 10.79 -3.39
C ILE A 282 11.61 10.43 -4.83
N PRO A 283 10.43 9.82 -5.08
CA PRO A 283 10.04 9.39 -6.43
C PRO A 283 10.13 10.49 -7.47
N ALA A 284 9.69 11.71 -7.16
CA ALA A 284 9.74 12.85 -8.06
C ALA A 284 11.15 13.24 -8.53
N ILE A 285 12.19 12.86 -7.78
CA ILE A 285 13.58 13.18 -8.13
C ILE A 285 14.23 12.01 -8.85
N HIS A 286 14.05 10.79 -8.33
CA HIS A 286 14.82 9.62 -8.73
C HIS A 286 14.13 8.73 -9.78
N TYR A 287 12.87 9.01 -10.15
CA TYR A 287 12.14 8.15 -11.08
C TYR A 287 12.84 7.99 -12.44
N ARG A 288 13.59 9.01 -12.87
CA ARG A 288 14.29 9.03 -14.16
C ARG A 288 15.35 7.94 -14.28
N ASP A 289 15.96 7.54 -13.17
CA ASP A 289 17.00 6.49 -13.14
C ASP A 289 16.44 5.11 -13.49
N PHE A 290 15.12 4.95 -13.52
CA PHE A 290 14.43 3.69 -13.80
C PHE A 290 13.73 3.66 -15.15
N VAL A 291 13.64 4.78 -15.85
CA VAL A 291 12.93 4.89 -17.12
C VAL A 291 13.89 4.61 -18.27
N GLU A 292 13.61 3.59 -19.06
CA GLU A 292 14.36 3.21 -20.26
C GLU A 292 13.96 4.06 -21.46
N SER A 293 12.66 4.13 -21.72
CA SER A 293 12.12 4.86 -22.86
C SER A 293 10.68 5.31 -22.61
N VAL A 294 10.25 6.30 -23.37
CA VAL A 294 8.85 6.72 -23.46
C VAL A 294 8.48 6.83 -24.94
N GLU A 295 7.47 6.08 -25.34
CA GLU A 295 6.98 6.05 -26.71
C GLU A 295 5.54 6.58 -26.75
N THR A 296 5.23 7.49 -27.69
CA THR A 296 3.85 7.90 -28.00
C THR A 296 3.36 7.10 -29.18
N ILE A 297 2.24 6.41 -29.05
CA ILE A 297 1.77 5.40 -30.01
C ILE A 297 0.58 5.93 -30.82
N ALA A 298 -0.25 6.80 -30.26
CA ALA A 298 -1.40 7.40 -30.96
C ALA A 298 -1.76 8.73 -30.33
#